data_0dc85db865d3f58f8c87dbbd9cd0b1aa
#
_entry.id   0dc85db865d3f58f8c87dbbd9cd0b1aa
#
_cell.length_a   1.000
_cell.length_b   1.000
_cell.length_c   1.000
_cell.angle_alpha   90.00
_cell.angle_beta   90.00
_cell.angle_gamma   90.00
#
_symmetry.space_group_name_H-M   'P 1'
#
loop_
_entity.id
_entity.type
_entity.pdbx_description
1 polymer ?
#
loop_
_entity_poly.entity_id
_entity_poly.type
_entity_poly.pdbx_seq_one_letter_code
_entity_poly.pdbx_strand_id
1 'polypeptide(L)'
;MKILIANVHFSPDSFGGATVIAEETARRLRERGHDIVVFTTTADYRMADHQLFRYESGGIPVVAIKVPPDRTTDSEYNSQAVTDRFSQVLDAVAPDVVHLHALQALGVGLAAAAQQRGIPTVATLHDAWWLCERQFMVRQTGEYCGQMAIDPVVCATCVPDPARAARRRRPRRALRVLR
;
A
#
# COMPACT_ATOMS: atom_id res chain seq x y z
N MET A 1 -19.26 12.54 -11.46
CA MET A 1 -17.79 12.63 -11.40
C MET A 1 -17.23 11.22 -11.53
N LYS A 2 -16.06 11.11 -12.13
CA LYS A 2 -15.30 9.87 -12.17
C LYS A 2 -14.30 9.85 -11.01
N ILE A 3 -14.38 8.85 -10.14
CA ILE A 3 -13.58 8.75 -8.92
C ILE A 3 -12.73 7.48 -8.99
N LEU A 4 -11.40 7.63 -8.85
CA LEU A 4 -10.48 6.50 -8.73
C LEU A 4 -10.18 6.27 -7.26
N ILE A 5 -10.63 5.14 -6.71
CA ILE A 5 -10.37 4.75 -5.32
C ILE A 5 -9.15 3.84 -5.30
N ALA A 6 -8.14 4.15 -4.47
CA ALA A 6 -7.00 3.28 -4.25
C ALA A 6 -7.02 2.70 -2.83
N ASN A 7 -6.99 1.37 -2.74
CA ASN A 7 -6.92 0.62 -1.48
C ASN A 7 -6.11 -0.66 -1.67
N VAL A 8 -5.36 -1.07 -0.64
CA VAL A 8 -4.49 -2.25 -0.73
C VAL A 8 -5.24 -3.53 -1.08
N HIS A 9 -6.45 -3.72 -0.55
CA HIS A 9 -7.31 -4.88 -0.85
C HIS A 9 -8.67 -4.43 -1.37
N PHE A 10 -9.29 -5.24 -2.20
CA PHE A 10 -10.65 -5.05 -2.69
C PHE A 10 -11.28 -6.40 -3.05
N SER A 11 -12.59 -6.50 -2.99
CA SER A 11 -13.35 -7.72 -3.32
C SER A 11 -12.88 -8.33 -4.67
N PRO A 12 -12.69 -9.67 -4.78
CA PRO A 12 -13.07 -10.69 -3.78
C PRO A 12 -12.05 -10.90 -2.65
N ASP A 13 -10.86 -10.33 -2.73
CA ASP A 13 -9.76 -10.52 -1.78
C ASP A 13 -9.84 -9.53 -0.60
N SER A 14 -11.03 -9.32 -0.06
CA SER A 14 -11.28 -8.39 1.04
C SER A 14 -10.60 -8.83 2.34
N PHE A 15 -9.88 -7.91 2.96
CA PHE A 15 -9.23 -8.15 4.24
C PHE A 15 -9.20 -6.89 5.12
N GLY A 16 -9.73 -6.99 6.33
CA GLY A 16 -9.67 -5.94 7.35
C GLY A 16 -10.68 -4.80 7.18
N GLY A 17 -10.81 -3.98 8.23
CA GLY A 17 -11.80 -2.91 8.30
C GLY A 17 -11.62 -1.81 7.26
N ALA A 18 -10.37 -1.46 6.93
CA ALA A 18 -10.07 -0.47 5.91
C ALA A 18 -10.64 -0.86 4.54
N THR A 19 -10.56 -2.17 4.19
CA THR A 19 -11.11 -2.69 2.93
C THR A 19 -12.63 -2.60 2.92
N VAL A 20 -13.29 -3.00 4.00
CA VAL A 20 -14.75 -2.89 4.13
C VAL A 20 -15.23 -1.45 3.94
N ILE A 21 -14.53 -0.49 4.54
CA ILE A 21 -14.86 0.94 4.39
C ILE A 21 -14.63 1.42 2.96
N ALA A 22 -13.54 1.00 2.31
CA ALA A 22 -13.26 1.38 0.91
C ALA A 22 -14.33 0.82 -0.05
N GLU A 23 -14.73 -0.44 0.13
CA GLU A 23 -15.78 -1.11 -0.65
C GLU A 23 -17.13 -0.44 -0.46
N GLU A 24 -17.52 -0.17 0.78
CA GLU A 24 -18.78 0.51 1.09
C GLU A 24 -18.79 1.94 0.56
N THR A 25 -17.65 2.64 0.61
CA THR A 25 -17.49 3.97 0.00
C THR A 25 -17.69 3.90 -1.51
N ALA A 26 -17.04 2.95 -2.18
CA ALA A 26 -17.18 2.74 -3.62
C ALA A 26 -18.62 2.46 -4.02
N ARG A 27 -19.29 1.54 -3.31
CA ARG A 27 -20.69 1.18 -3.54
C ARG A 27 -21.62 2.37 -3.38
N ARG A 28 -21.53 3.12 -2.26
CA ARG A 28 -22.40 4.27 -1.98
C ARG A 28 -22.18 5.44 -2.93
N LEU A 29 -20.93 5.69 -3.35
CA LEU A 29 -20.65 6.73 -4.33
C LEU A 29 -21.25 6.36 -5.70
N ARG A 30 -21.15 5.08 -6.09
CA ARG A 30 -21.76 4.58 -7.32
C ARG A 30 -23.29 4.70 -7.27
N GLU A 31 -23.94 4.36 -6.17
CA GLU A 31 -25.40 4.52 -5.97
C GLU A 31 -25.85 5.98 -6.07
N ARG A 32 -24.95 6.93 -5.78
CA ARG A 32 -25.18 8.36 -5.95
C ARG A 32 -24.91 8.86 -7.37
N GLY A 33 -24.65 7.96 -8.32
CA GLY A 33 -24.44 8.28 -9.72
C GLY A 33 -23.01 8.72 -10.09
N HIS A 34 -22.01 8.41 -9.26
CA HIS A 34 -20.62 8.62 -9.62
C HIS A 34 -20.08 7.41 -10.41
N ASP A 35 -19.15 7.67 -11.33
CA ASP A 35 -18.41 6.65 -12.07
C ASP A 35 -17.19 6.23 -11.24
N ILE A 36 -17.17 4.99 -10.76
CA ILE A 36 -16.16 4.50 -9.83
C ILE A 36 -15.25 3.50 -10.52
N VAL A 37 -13.95 3.70 -10.36
CA VAL A 37 -12.90 2.73 -10.70
C VAL A 37 -12.06 2.48 -9.45
N VAL A 38 -11.62 1.26 -9.23
CA VAL A 38 -10.77 0.90 -8.08
C VAL A 38 -9.39 0.48 -8.56
N PHE A 39 -8.35 0.95 -7.86
CA PHE A 39 -6.97 0.46 -7.99
C PHE A 39 -6.58 -0.28 -6.71
N THR A 40 -6.12 -1.53 -6.84
CA THR A 40 -5.82 -2.40 -5.70
C THR A 40 -4.63 -3.31 -5.97
N THR A 41 -4.23 -4.14 -4.99
CA THR A 41 -3.21 -5.17 -5.20
C THR A 41 -3.84 -6.54 -5.51
N THR A 42 -3.04 -7.43 -6.05
CA THR A 42 -3.35 -8.87 -6.15
C THR A 42 -2.17 -9.71 -5.72
N ALA A 43 -2.46 -10.85 -5.10
CA ALA A 43 -1.48 -11.86 -4.71
C ALA A 43 -1.35 -12.99 -5.73
N ASP A 44 -1.98 -12.91 -6.90
CA ASP A 44 -1.94 -13.99 -7.90
C ASP A 44 -0.50 -14.28 -8.34
N TYR A 45 0.01 -15.44 -7.91
CA TYR A 45 1.39 -15.88 -8.17
C TYR A 45 1.67 -16.19 -9.66
N ARG A 46 0.62 -16.33 -10.49
CA ARG A 46 0.75 -16.60 -11.93
C ARG A 46 1.08 -15.34 -12.72
N MET A 47 0.91 -14.17 -12.12
CA MET A 47 1.19 -12.89 -12.74
C MET A 47 2.65 -12.49 -12.51
N ALA A 48 3.24 -11.79 -13.49
CA ALA A 48 4.53 -11.15 -13.31
C ALA A 48 4.42 -9.95 -12.35
N ASP A 49 5.50 -9.66 -11.63
CA ASP A 49 5.56 -8.51 -10.74
C ASP A 49 5.26 -7.22 -11.49
N HIS A 50 4.47 -6.36 -10.86
CA HIS A 50 3.96 -5.09 -11.40
C HIS A 50 3.09 -5.20 -12.66
N GLN A 51 2.63 -6.40 -13.01
CA GLN A 51 1.63 -6.60 -14.05
C GLN A 51 0.27 -6.09 -13.56
N LEU A 52 -0.47 -5.42 -14.46
CA LEU A 52 -1.84 -5.00 -14.21
C LEU A 52 -2.82 -6.07 -14.67
N PHE A 53 -3.87 -6.25 -13.90
CA PHE A 53 -5.00 -7.12 -14.19
C PHE A 53 -6.30 -6.34 -14.02
N ARG A 54 -7.28 -6.58 -14.89
CA ARG A 54 -8.59 -5.93 -14.82
C ARG A 54 -9.67 -6.96 -14.55
N TYR A 55 -10.59 -6.62 -13.67
CA TYR A 55 -11.79 -7.41 -13.38
C TYR A 55 -12.92 -6.49 -12.94
N GLU A 56 -14.07 -7.06 -12.66
CA GLU A 56 -15.22 -6.35 -12.12
C GLU A 56 -15.65 -7.00 -10.80
N SER A 57 -16.02 -6.18 -9.82
CA SER A 57 -16.58 -6.63 -8.55
C SER A 57 -17.81 -5.81 -8.20
N GLY A 58 -18.96 -6.48 -8.09
CA GLY A 58 -20.24 -5.81 -7.81
C GLY A 58 -20.62 -4.72 -8.83
N GLY A 59 -20.22 -4.88 -10.10
CA GLY A 59 -20.42 -3.88 -11.15
C GLY A 59 -19.46 -2.68 -11.09
N ILE A 60 -18.40 -2.76 -10.29
CA ILE A 60 -17.35 -1.73 -10.20
C ILE A 60 -16.10 -2.25 -10.93
N PRO A 61 -15.59 -1.52 -11.94
CA PRO A 61 -14.33 -1.83 -12.60
C PRO A 61 -13.15 -1.74 -11.62
N VAL A 62 -12.31 -2.77 -11.61
CA VAL A 62 -11.13 -2.86 -10.75
C VAL A 62 -9.89 -3.09 -11.59
N VAL A 63 -8.83 -2.36 -11.29
CA VAL A 63 -7.48 -2.56 -11.81
C VAL A 63 -6.59 -3.01 -10.66
N ALA A 64 -6.16 -4.25 -10.69
CA ALA A 64 -5.25 -4.81 -9.68
C ALA A 64 -3.82 -4.83 -10.20
N ILE A 65 -2.86 -4.55 -9.31
CA ILE A 65 -1.43 -4.67 -9.59
C ILE A 65 -0.84 -5.83 -8.78
N LYS A 66 -0.04 -6.68 -9.44
CA LYS A 66 0.75 -7.68 -8.74
C LYS A 66 1.93 -7.01 -8.06
N VAL A 67 2.01 -7.11 -6.74
CA VAL A 67 3.16 -6.62 -5.97
C VAL A 67 4.02 -7.78 -5.48
N PRO A 68 5.37 -7.66 -5.49
CA PRO A 68 6.25 -8.70 -4.99
C PRO A 68 5.97 -9.03 -3.53
N PRO A 69 6.09 -10.31 -3.11
CA PRO A 69 5.88 -10.70 -1.71
C PRO A 69 7.04 -10.30 -0.78
N ASP A 70 8.24 -10.16 -1.32
CA ASP A 70 9.50 -9.89 -0.61
C ASP A 70 9.89 -8.42 -0.62
N ARG A 71 8.93 -7.53 -0.37
CA ARG A 71 9.16 -6.09 -0.33
C ARG A 71 10.08 -5.68 0.81
N THR A 72 10.90 -4.67 0.55
CA THR A 72 11.64 -3.94 1.59
C THR A 72 10.74 -2.88 2.21
N THR A 73 11.09 -2.38 3.40
CA THR A 73 10.41 -1.22 4.01
C THR A 73 10.35 -0.04 3.06
N ASP A 74 11.44 0.28 2.35
CA ASP A 74 11.46 1.38 1.39
C ASP A 74 10.46 1.14 0.24
N SER A 75 10.43 -0.06 -0.35
CA SER A 75 9.51 -0.39 -1.44
C SER A 75 8.05 -0.51 -0.98
N GLU A 76 7.80 -0.75 0.30
CA GLU A 76 6.45 -0.74 0.88
C GLU A 76 5.84 0.67 0.86
N TYR A 77 6.68 1.70 1.12
CA TYR A 77 6.26 3.09 1.16
C TYR A 77 6.44 3.84 -0.17
N ASN A 78 7.43 3.47 -0.96
CA ASN A 78 7.81 4.24 -2.15
C ASN A 78 8.30 3.36 -3.31
N SER A 79 7.42 2.56 -3.88
CA SER A 79 7.72 1.77 -5.07
C SER A 79 7.54 2.59 -6.35
N GLN A 80 8.64 2.93 -7.02
CA GLN A 80 8.56 3.62 -8.31
C GLN A 80 7.79 2.81 -9.35
N ALA A 81 8.00 1.49 -9.39
CA ALA A 81 7.30 0.61 -10.33
C ALA A 81 5.77 0.63 -10.13
N VAL A 82 5.29 0.64 -8.88
CA VAL A 82 3.86 0.78 -8.58
C VAL A 82 3.36 2.17 -8.98
N THR A 83 4.12 3.22 -8.68
CA THR A 83 3.79 4.60 -9.04
C THR A 83 3.67 4.78 -10.56
N ASP A 84 4.58 4.18 -11.35
CA ASP A 84 4.55 4.24 -12.81
C ASP A 84 3.31 3.52 -13.37
N ARG A 85 2.94 2.37 -12.82
CA ARG A 85 1.73 1.65 -13.21
C ARG A 85 0.47 2.40 -12.82
N PHE A 86 0.44 2.99 -11.63
CA PHE A 86 -0.67 3.85 -11.24
C PHE A 86 -0.80 5.08 -12.15
N SER A 87 0.31 5.68 -12.55
CA SER A 87 0.35 6.77 -13.52
C SER A 87 -0.32 6.39 -14.85
N GLN A 88 -0.04 5.18 -15.37
CA GLN A 88 -0.71 4.65 -16.57
C GLN A 88 -2.23 4.49 -16.35
N VAL A 89 -2.64 4.08 -15.15
CA VAL A 89 -4.07 3.97 -14.80
C VAL A 89 -4.73 5.34 -14.72
N LEU A 90 -4.06 6.35 -14.14
CA LEU A 90 -4.55 7.74 -14.13
C LEU A 90 -4.77 8.27 -15.54
N ASP A 91 -3.81 8.04 -16.44
CA ASP A 91 -3.90 8.50 -17.84
C ASP A 91 -5.04 7.80 -18.60
N ALA A 92 -5.26 6.50 -18.33
CA ALA A 92 -6.31 5.72 -18.99
C ALA A 92 -7.71 5.98 -18.42
N VAL A 93 -7.83 6.22 -17.12
CA VAL A 93 -9.11 6.45 -16.43
C VAL A 93 -9.53 7.91 -16.52
N ALA A 94 -8.57 8.84 -16.49
CA ALA A 94 -8.79 10.28 -16.41
C ALA A 94 -9.81 10.65 -15.31
N PRO A 95 -9.53 10.34 -14.02
CA PRO A 95 -10.47 10.60 -12.95
C PRO A 95 -10.55 12.10 -12.60
N ASP A 96 -11.71 12.55 -12.15
CA ASP A 96 -11.90 13.89 -11.59
C ASP A 96 -11.30 14.02 -10.18
N VAL A 97 -11.24 12.91 -9.44
CA VAL A 97 -10.74 12.82 -8.05
C VAL A 97 -10.08 11.47 -7.83
N VAL A 98 -8.98 11.47 -7.07
CA VAL A 98 -8.38 10.25 -6.51
C VAL A 98 -8.70 10.17 -5.02
N HIS A 99 -9.28 9.05 -4.58
CA HIS A 99 -9.55 8.80 -3.17
C HIS A 99 -8.65 7.68 -2.65
N LEU A 100 -7.72 8.04 -1.78
CA LEU A 100 -6.74 7.14 -1.18
C LEU A 100 -7.26 6.61 0.16
N HIS A 101 -7.19 5.30 0.35
CA HIS A 101 -7.49 4.62 1.61
C HIS A 101 -6.22 4.01 2.21
N ALA A 102 -6.21 2.71 2.50
CA ALA A 102 -5.02 2.00 2.97
C ALA A 102 -4.06 1.73 1.81
N LEU A 103 -2.83 2.27 1.89
CA LEU A 103 -1.84 2.22 0.82
C LEU A 103 -0.66 1.27 1.10
N GLN A 104 -0.79 0.36 2.05
CA GLN A 104 0.20 -0.70 2.26
C GLN A 104 0.48 -1.40 0.93
N ALA A 105 1.74 -1.61 0.60
CA ALA A 105 2.18 -2.18 -0.66
C ALA A 105 1.93 -1.34 -1.93
N LEU A 106 1.06 -0.35 -1.90
CA LEU A 106 0.84 0.60 -3.01
C LEU A 106 1.78 1.81 -2.91
N GLY A 107 2.05 2.25 -1.69
CA GLY A 107 2.97 3.35 -1.40
C GLY A 107 2.39 4.75 -1.56
N VAL A 108 3.11 5.73 -1.02
CA VAL A 108 2.69 7.15 -1.03
C VAL A 108 2.89 7.82 -2.39
N GLY A 109 3.63 7.21 -3.30
CA GLY A 109 3.87 7.70 -4.66
C GLY A 109 2.59 7.92 -5.47
N LEU A 110 1.49 7.23 -5.11
CA LEU A 110 0.18 7.41 -5.74
C LEU A 110 -0.34 8.85 -5.56
N ALA A 111 -0.17 9.43 -4.38
CA ALA A 111 -0.56 10.81 -4.12
C ALA A 111 0.24 11.79 -4.99
N ALA A 112 1.56 11.59 -5.07
CA ALA A 112 2.43 12.42 -5.90
C ALA A 112 2.08 12.31 -7.39
N ALA A 113 1.77 11.11 -7.88
CA ALA A 113 1.38 10.89 -9.27
C ALA A 113 0.07 11.62 -9.65
N ALA A 114 -0.90 11.63 -8.74
CA ALA A 114 -2.15 12.39 -8.92
C ALA A 114 -1.89 13.91 -8.89
N GLN A 115 -1.10 14.37 -7.92
CA GLN A 115 -0.74 15.79 -7.78
C GLN A 115 -0.01 16.33 -9.02
N GLN A 116 0.93 15.57 -9.60
CA GLN A 116 1.65 15.96 -10.83
C GLN A 116 0.73 16.17 -12.03
N ARG A 117 -0.45 15.55 -12.02
CA ARG A 117 -1.49 15.70 -13.04
C ARG A 117 -2.55 16.73 -12.69
N GLY A 118 -2.41 17.43 -11.57
CA GLY A 118 -3.42 18.38 -11.07
C GLY A 118 -4.73 17.72 -10.65
N ILE A 119 -4.74 16.41 -10.37
CA ILE A 119 -5.94 15.68 -9.97
C ILE A 119 -6.13 15.85 -8.46
N PRO A 120 -7.27 16.40 -8.00
CA PRO A 120 -7.58 16.51 -6.59
C PRO A 120 -7.53 15.16 -5.87
N THR A 121 -6.96 15.15 -4.67
CA THR A 121 -6.77 13.93 -3.90
C THR A 121 -7.43 14.05 -2.52
N VAL A 122 -8.19 13.04 -2.14
CA VAL A 122 -8.75 12.85 -0.81
C VAL A 122 -8.09 11.64 -0.16
N ALA A 123 -7.77 11.71 1.14
CA ALA A 123 -7.24 10.58 1.88
C ALA A 123 -8.13 10.25 3.08
N THR A 124 -8.50 8.97 3.22
CA THR A 124 -9.13 8.43 4.43
C THR A 124 -8.10 7.61 5.19
N LEU A 125 -7.69 8.11 6.35
CA LEU A 125 -6.72 7.44 7.21
C LEU A 125 -7.43 6.43 8.11
N HIS A 126 -7.02 5.17 8.03
CA HIS A 126 -7.63 4.05 8.78
C HIS A 126 -6.81 3.67 10.02
N ASP A 127 -5.52 3.94 9.98
CA ASP A 127 -4.56 3.60 11.01
C ASP A 127 -3.35 4.57 10.96
N ALA A 128 -2.34 4.32 11.75
CA ALA A 128 -1.14 5.14 11.79
C ALA A 128 -0.05 4.72 10.78
N TRP A 129 -0.34 3.93 9.76
CA TRP A 129 0.65 3.47 8.78
C TRP A 129 1.43 4.63 8.13
N TRP A 130 0.79 5.76 7.91
CA TRP A 130 1.41 6.97 7.37
C TRP A 130 2.54 7.56 8.24
N LEU A 131 2.56 7.19 9.51
CA LEU A 131 3.49 7.68 10.52
C LEU A 131 4.32 6.56 11.14
N CYS A 132 3.83 5.32 11.11
CA CYS A 132 4.38 4.20 11.83
C CYS A 132 4.29 2.92 11.02
N GLU A 133 5.43 2.34 10.66
CA GLU A 133 5.51 1.07 9.93
C GLU A 133 4.77 -0.08 10.63
N ARG A 134 4.62 -0.01 11.95
CA ARG A 134 3.83 -0.97 12.73
C ARG A 134 2.32 -0.68 12.73
N GLN A 135 1.85 0.27 11.96
CA GLN A 135 0.46 0.67 11.70
C GLN A 135 -0.29 1.19 12.93
N PHE A 136 -0.20 0.53 14.07
CA PHE A 136 -1.01 0.83 15.25
C PHE A 136 -0.26 1.57 16.36
N MET A 137 0.97 2.01 16.09
CA MET A 137 1.85 2.64 17.09
C MET A 137 2.06 1.77 18.35
N VAL A 138 2.06 0.46 18.17
CA VAL A 138 2.33 -0.52 19.24
C VAL A 138 3.74 -1.05 19.06
N ARG A 139 4.57 -0.94 20.12
CA ARG A 139 5.96 -1.42 20.15
C ARG A 139 6.01 -2.96 20.10
N GLN A 140 7.18 -3.53 19.85
CA GLN A 140 7.37 -4.99 19.91
C GLN A 140 7.05 -5.57 21.28
N THR A 141 7.15 -4.78 22.34
CA THR A 141 6.79 -5.15 23.73
C THR A 141 5.27 -5.26 23.94
N GLY A 142 4.45 -4.84 22.97
CA GLY A 142 3.00 -4.76 23.12
C GLY A 142 2.50 -3.43 23.70
N GLU A 143 3.41 -2.53 24.08
CA GLU A 143 3.06 -1.23 24.66
C GLU A 143 2.75 -0.20 23.58
N TYR A 144 1.80 0.70 23.85
CA TYR A 144 1.55 1.86 22.99
C TYR A 144 2.77 2.78 22.94
N CYS A 145 3.12 3.24 21.75
CA CYS A 145 4.34 4.05 21.51
C CYS A 145 4.33 5.39 22.23
N GLY A 146 3.17 6.04 22.29
CA GLY A 146 2.99 7.32 23.00
C GLY A 146 3.71 8.52 22.38
N GLN A 147 4.38 8.38 21.23
CA GLN A 147 5.03 9.53 20.59
C GLN A 147 3.98 10.49 20.00
N MET A 148 3.99 11.72 20.44
CA MET A 148 3.19 12.83 19.88
C MET A 148 3.87 13.44 18.65
N ALA A 149 5.20 13.39 18.59
CA ALA A 149 6.03 13.73 17.43
C ALA A 149 6.90 12.51 17.10
N ILE A 150 6.91 12.09 15.86
CA ILE A 150 7.65 10.89 15.43
C ILE A 150 9.15 11.18 15.45
N ASP A 151 9.89 10.41 16.25
CA ASP A 151 11.37 10.45 16.30
C ASP A 151 11.93 9.28 15.47
N PRO A 152 12.56 9.55 14.31
CA PRO A 152 13.13 8.51 13.46
C PRO A 152 14.19 7.65 14.16
N VAL A 153 14.93 8.21 15.12
CA VAL A 153 15.97 7.46 15.85
C VAL A 153 15.32 6.42 16.75
N VAL A 154 14.26 6.78 17.46
CA VAL A 154 13.46 5.84 18.26
C VAL A 154 12.78 4.81 17.37
N CYS A 155 12.21 5.22 16.23
CA CYS A 155 11.54 4.31 15.30
C CYS A 155 12.50 3.29 14.69
N ALA A 156 13.73 3.67 14.36
CA ALA A 156 14.74 2.77 13.82
C ALA A 156 15.12 1.61 14.78
N THR A 157 14.89 1.78 16.09
CA THR A 157 15.05 0.71 17.08
C THR A 157 13.81 -0.17 17.23
N CYS A 158 12.65 0.36 16.89
CA CYS A 158 11.35 -0.32 17.04
C CYS A 158 11.03 -1.26 15.87
N VAL A 159 11.47 -0.91 14.68
CA VAL A 159 11.32 -1.72 13.46
C VAL A 159 12.69 -2.20 13.02
N PRO A 160 13.11 -3.41 13.40
CA PRO A 160 14.42 -3.91 13.01
C PRO A 160 14.47 -4.10 11.48
N ASP A 161 15.48 -3.50 10.86
CA ASP A 161 15.78 -3.71 9.45
C ASP A 161 15.90 -5.23 9.14
N PRO A 162 15.04 -5.80 8.27
CA PRO A 162 15.10 -7.21 7.91
C PRO A 162 16.48 -7.63 7.37
N ALA A 163 17.17 -6.74 6.66
CA ALA A 163 18.52 -6.99 6.15
C ALA A 163 19.57 -7.11 7.29
N ARG A 164 19.41 -6.33 8.36
CA ARG A 164 20.23 -6.47 9.57
C ARG A 164 19.90 -7.75 10.33
N ALA A 165 18.63 -8.13 10.42
CA ALA A 165 18.21 -9.37 11.07
C ALA A 165 18.75 -10.60 10.31
N ALA A 166 18.72 -10.59 8.98
CA ALA A 166 19.27 -11.65 8.14
C ALA A 166 20.80 -11.75 8.26
N ARG A 167 21.52 -10.62 8.37
CA ARG A 167 22.98 -10.61 8.60
C ARG A 167 23.38 -11.19 9.95
N ARG A 168 22.56 -10.98 11.00
CA ARG A 168 22.80 -11.56 12.34
C ARG A 168 22.55 -13.08 12.39
N ARG A 169 21.69 -13.61 11.50
CA ARG A 169 21.42 -15.07 11.40
C ARG A 169 22.43 -15.84 10.56
N ARG A 170 23.34 -15.20 9.85
CA ARG A 170 24.44 -15.91 9.18
C ARG A 170 25.37 -16.50 10.26
N PRO A 171 25.50 -17.83 10.37
CA PRO A 171 26.44 -18.42 11.30
C PRO A 171 27.83 -17.91 10.95
N ARG A 172 28.57 -17.38 11.94
CA ARG A 172 29.99 -17.09 11.79
C ARG A 172 30.64 -18.41 11.33
N ARG A 173 31.05 -18.49 10.07
CA ARG A 173 31.90 -19.59 9.60
C ARG A 173 33.10 -19.62 10.53
N ALA A 174 33.16 -20.67 11.38
CA ALA A 174 34.32 -20.95 12.15
C ALA A 174 35.50 -21.09 11.15
N LEU A 175 36.48 -20.19 11.25
CA LEU A 175 37.76 -20.39 10.58
C LEU A 175 38.32 -21.70 11.14
N ARG A 176 38.21 -22.80 10.35
CA ARG A 176 39.06 -23.97 10.59
C ARG A 176 40.50 -23.53 10.37
N VAL A 177 41.21 -23.28 11.43
CA VAL A 177 42.65 -23.22 11.43
C VAL A 177 43.09 -24.65 11.14
N LEU A 178 43.56 -24.89 9.89
CA LEU A 178 44.33 -26.10 9.56
C LEU A 178 45.69 -25.96 10.25
N ARG A 179 45.93 -26.84 11.22
CA ARG A 179 47.30 -27.16 11.71
C ARG A 179 47.89 -28.23 10.81
#